data_588124a16b0af93dea308320628a51bd
#
_entry.id   588124a16b0af93dea308320628a51bd
#
_cell.length_a   1.000
_cell.length_b   1.000
_cell.length_c   1.000
_cell.angle_alpha   90.00
_cell.angle_beta   90.00
_cell.angle_gamma   90.00
#
_symmetry.space_group_name_H-M   'P 1'
#
loop_
_entity.id
_entity.type
_entity.pdbx_description
1 polymer ?
#
loop_
_entity_poly.entity_id
_entity_poly.type
_entity_poly.pdbx_seq_one_letter_code
_entity_poly.pdbx_strand_id
1 'polypeptide(L)'
;MKINTKAFCDRLIWLLTLFWVVAIYLFTMETWGRYIYLALAVAIFLLTALRNGGRIRVKLCRYHTYVLAFVVYTGFSAVWAWAPAEAFSKCITLLNIFICCAMMYPYYAQQDSAEPLLSIFMWAGYLVALYSIQKIGLTAILEATISARARMYFEYNNANTLGMLCALAIVIQAYRWLFGRFSLSALLSVPAL
;
A
#
# COMPACT_ATOMS: atom_id res chain seq x y z
N MET A 1 31.94 -14.26 2.63
CA MET A 1 30.51 -14.43 2.35
C MET A 1 30.11 -13.36 1.33
N LYS A 2 29.93 -13.70 0.05
CA LYS A 2 29.52 -12.73 -0.96
C LYS A 2 28.02 -12.48 -0.74
N ILE A 3 27.67 -11.30 -0.26
CA ILE A 3 26.25 -10.89 -0.14
C ILE A 3 25.69 -10.85 -1.55
N ASN A 4 24.64 -11.61 -1.80
CA ASN A 4 23.92 -11.54 -3.07
C ASN A 4 23.16 -10.20 -3.09
N THR A 5 23.77 -9.19 -3.71
CA THR A 5 23.25 -7.81 -3.78
C THR A 5 21.80 -7.78 -4.31
N LYS A 6 21.47 -8.67 -5.26
CA LYS A 6 20.12 -8.74 -5.83
C LYS A 6 19.10 -9.18 -4.77
N ALA A 7 19.35 -10.28 -4.05
CA ALA A 7 18.47 -10.76 -2.99
C ALA A 7 18.33 -9.76 -1.83
N PHE A 8 19.40 -9.05 -1.51
CA PHE A 8 19.37 -7.98 -0.50
C PHE A 8 18.45 -6.83 -0.93
N CYS A 9 18.60 -6.35 -2.17
CA CYS A 9 17.72 -5.31 -2.72
C CYS A 9 16.26 -5.75 -2.76
N ASP A 10 15.97 -6.99 -3.16
CA ASP A 10 14.61 -7.53 -3.23
C ASP A 10 13.93 -7.53 -1.85
N ARG A 11 14.63 -7.97 -0.80
CA ARG A 11 14.14 -7.94 0.58
C ARG A 11 13.88 -6.51 1.08
N LEU A 12 14.78 -5.60 0.79
CA LEU A 12 14.67 -4.22 1.23
C LEU A 12 13.52 -3.50 0.51
N ILE A 13 13.35 -3.73 -0.79
CA ILE A 13 12.22 -3.20 -1.56
C ILE A 13 10.90 -3.73 -1.00
N TRP A 14 10.82 -5.03 -0.69
CA TRP A 14 9.62 -5.62 -0.10
C TRP A 14 9.27 -4.96 1.23
N LEU A 15 10.24 -4.80 2.14
CA LEU A 15 10.04 -4.14 3.43
C LEU A 15 9.62 -2.67 3.29
N LEU A 16 10.27 -1.92 2.41
CA LEU A 16 9.92 -0.51 2.17
C LEU A 16 8.53 -0.37 1.56
N THR A 17 8.13 -1.28 0.67
CA THR A 17 6.77 -1.26 0.10
C THR A 17 5.74 -1.65 1.16
N LEU A 18 6.02 -2.64 2.01
CA LEU A 18 5.15 -2.98 3.14
C LEU A 18 4.97 -1.77 4.06
N PHE A 19 6.08 -1.11 4.43
CA PHE A 19 6.02 0.10 5.26
C PHE A 19 5.24 1.23 4.58
N TRP A 20 5.41 1.41 3.27
CA TRP A 20 4.68 2.39 2.48
C TRP A 20 3.16 2.14 2.50
N VAL A 21 2.73 0.89 2.28
CA VAL A 21 1.31 0.50 2.34
C VAL A 21 0.75 0.71 3.74
N VAL A 22 1.43 0.23 4.78
CA VAL A 22 1.01 0.41 6.18
C VAL A 22 0.92 1.90 6.54
N ALA A 23 1.90 2.70 6.13
CA ALA A 23 1.94 4.13 6.40
C ALA A 23 0.74 4.89 5.80
N ILE A 24 0.34 4.55 4.56
CA ILE A 24 -0.86 5.15 3.93
C ILE A 24 -2.12 4.90 4.76
N TYR A 25 -2.23 3.73 5.39
CA TYR A 25 -3.41 3.36 6.16
C TYR A 25 -3.38 3.86 7.61
N LEU A 26 -2.19 4.03 8.19
CA LEU A 26 -2.06 4.46 9.60
C LEU A 26 -1.87 5.97 9.77
N PHE A 27 -1.27 6.63 8.80
CA PHE A 27 -0.98 8.06 8.89
C PHE A 27 -1.85 8.86 7.93
N THR A 28 -2.24 10.06 8.35
CA THR A 28 -2.98 10.96 7.46
C THR A 28 -2.12 11.39 6.28
N MET A 29 -2.80 11.61 5.16
CA MET A 29 -2.22 12.23 3.96
C MET A 29 -2.06 13.76 4.12
N GLU A 30 -1.72 14.22 5.31
CA GLU A 30 -1.31 15.59 5.53
C GLU A 30 0.03 15.89 4.88
N THR A 31 0.41 17.14 4.81
CA THR A 31 1.55 17.60 4.01
C THR A 31 2.83 16.78 4.26
N TRP A 32 3.13 16.47 5.52
CA TRP A 32 4.30 15.66 5.89
C TRP A 32 4.22 14.20 5.40
N GLY A 33 3.04 13.59 5.47
CA GLY A 33 2.84 12.23 4.98
C GLY A 33 3.17 12.10 3.49
N ARG A 34 2.80 13.09 2.68
CA ARG A 34 3.09 13.10 1.23
C ARG A 34 4.59 13.05 0.93
N TYR A 35 5.41 13.75 1.70
CA TYR A 35 6.87 13.72 1.56
C TYR A 35 7.47 12.38 1.95
N ILE A 36 6.99 11.76 3.02
CA ILE A 36 7.45 10.44 3.46
C ILE A 36 7.13 9.40 2.39
N TYR A 37 5.92 9.41 1.84
CA TYR A 37 5.52 8.46 0.78
C TYR A 37 6.36 8.62 -0.47
N LEU A 38 6.63 9.86 -0.88
CA LEU A 38 7.49 10.14 -2.02
C LEU A 38 8.93 9.70 -1.76
N ALA A 39 9.48 9.98 -0.58
CA ALA A 39 10.84 9.56 -0.22
C ALA A 39 10.99 8.03 -0.24
N LEU A 40 10.00 7.29 0.27
CA LEU A 40 9.99 5.82 0.21
C LEU A 40 9.93 5.31 -1.24
N ALA A 41 9.08 5.90 -2.07
CA ALA A 41 8.97 5.53 -3.48
C ALA A 41 10.28 5.81 -4.25
N VAL A 42 10.95 6.95 -3.97
CA VAL A 42 12.27 7.26 -4.51
C VAL A 42 13.30 6.23 -4.06
N ALA A 43 13.31 5.85 -2.77
CA ALA A 43 14.22 4.83 -2.25
C ALA A 43 14.02 3.49 -2.96
N ILE A 44 12.77 3.05 -3.15
CA ILE A 44 12.43 1.82 -3.89
C ILE A 44 12.90 1.92 -5.35
N PHE A 45 12.71 3.06 -5.99
CA PHE A 45 13.17 3.30 -7.37
C PHE A 45 14.70 3.20 -7.48
N LEU A 46 15.44 3.84 -6.56
CA LEU A 46 16.90 3.78 -6.52
C LEU A 46 17.42 2.36 -6.25
N LEU A 47 16.78 1.63 -5.34
CA LEU A 47 17.12 0.21 -5.08
C LEU A 47 16.85 -0.65 -6.30
N THR A 48 15.77 -0.37 -7.06
CA THR A 48 15.48 -1.05 -8.33
C THR A 48 16.57 -0.76 -9.36
N ALA A 49 17.08 0.47 -9.41
CA ALA A 49 18.23 0.83 -10.25
C ALA A 49 19.47 0.04 -9.87
N LEU A 50 19.83 0.01 -8.58
CA LEU A 50 20.99 -0.73 -8.06
C LEU A 50 20.88 -2.23 -8.36
N ARG A 51 19.70 -2.82 -8.13
CA ARG A 51 19.39 -4.22 -8.47
C ARG A 51 19.66 -4.55 -9.93
N ASN A 52 19.38 -3.61 -10.83
CA ASN A 52 19.46 -3.76 -12.29
C ASN A 52 20.77 -3.21 -12.88
N GLY A 53 21.81 -2.97 -12.06
CA GLY A 53 23.08 -2.45 -12.53
C GLY A 53 23.02 -1.02 -13.08
N GLY A 54 22.20 -0.16 -12.48
CA GLY A 54 22.03 1.25 -12.87
C GLY A 54 21.05 1.49 -14.01
N ARG A 55 20.39 0.45 -14.54
CA ARG A 55 19.48 0.58 -15.67
C ARG A 55 18.03 0.40 -15.22
N ILE A 56 17.19 1.38 -15.45
CA ILE A 56 15.75 1.28 -15.25
C ILE A 56 15.04 1.42 -16.60
N ARG A 57 14.22 0.44 -16.95
CA ARG A 57 13.31 0.53 -18.09
C ARG A 57 11.92 0.90 -17.56
N VAL A 58 11.56 2.16 -17.67
CA VAL A 58 10.20 2.61 -17.35
C VAL A 58 9.34 2.38 -18.59
N LYS A 59 8.51 1.37 -18.57
CA LYS A 59 7.46 1.16 -19.59
C LYS A 59 6.15 1.66 -19.01
N LEU A 60 5.69 2.81 -19.49
CA LEU A 60 4.33 3.26 -19.18
C LEU A 60 3.34 2.34 -19.92
N CYS A 61 2.44 1.71 -19.19
CA CYS A 61 1.36 0.92 -19.76
C CYS A 61 0.09 1.78 -19.91
N ARG A 62 -0.89 1.31 -20.69
CA ARG A 62 -2.16 2.02 -20.90
C ARG A 62 -2.88 2.41 -19.61
N TYR A 63 -2.73 1.62 -18.55
CA TYR A 63 -3.32 1.93 -17.23
C TYR A 63 -2.76 3.21 -16.62
N HIS A 64 -1.47 3.51 -16.78
CA HIS A 64 -0.90 4.77 -16.32
C HIS A 64 -1.54 5.97 -17.02
N THR A 65 -1.84 5.85 -18.32
CA THR A 65 -2.50 6.91 -19.06
C THR A 65 -3.92 7.15 -18.56
N TYR A 66 -4.68 6.09 -18.28
CA TYR A 66 -6.05 6.22 -17.75
C TYR A 66 -6.05 6.82 -16.33
N VAL A 67 -5.14 6.37 -15.47
CA VAL A 67 -5.04 6.93 -14.10
C VAL A 67 -4.61 8.40 -14.16
N LEU A 68 -3.66 8.75 -15.02
CA LEU A 68 -3.25 10.14 -15.21
C LEU A 68 -4.41 11.01 -15.74
N ALA A 69 -5.17 10.51 -16.71
CA ALA A 69 -6.35 11.20 -17.22
C ALA A 69 -7.39 11.42 -16.11
N PHE A 70 -7.60 10.44 -15.23
CA PHE A 70 -8.46 10.57 -14.07
C PHE A 70 -7.96 11.63 -13.07
N VAL A 71 -6.66 11.66 -12.79
CA VAL A 71 -6.04 12.68 -11.92
C VAL A 71 -6.22 14.08 -12.51
N VAL A 72 -5.99 14.23 -13.83
CA VAL A 72 -6.20 15.50 -14.54
C VAL A 72 -7.67 15.93 -14.48
N TYR A 73 -8.59 15.00 -14.73
CA TYR A 73 -10.02 15.28 -14.62
C TYR A 73 -10.41 15.73 -13.21
N THR A 74 -9.92 15.06 -12.15
CA THR A 74 -10.18 15.48 -10.76
C THR A 74 -9.61 16.86 -10.45
N GLY A 75 -8.47 17.23 -11.04
CA GLY A 75 -7.91 18.57 -10.94
C GLY A 75 -8.81 19.63 -11.58
N PHE A 76 -9.30 19.37 -12.80
CA PHE A 76 -10.27 20.26 -13.46
C PHE A 76 -11.59 20.35 -12.69
N SER A 77 -12.06 19.26 -12.10
CA SER A 77 -13.33 19.26 -11.33
C SER A 77 -13.30 20.19 -10.11
N ALA A 78 -12.11 20.53 -9.61
CA ALA A 78 -11.96 21.49 -8.52
C ALA A 78 -12.52 22.89 -8.87
N VAL A 79 -12.60 23.26 -10.16
CA VAL A 79 -13.07 24.58 -10.60
C VAL A 79 -14.57 24.79 -10.26
N TRP A 80 -15.38 23.73 -10.33
CA TRP A 80 -16.82 23.78 -10.02
C TRP A 80 -17.19 23.05 -8.72
N ALA A 81 -16.18 22.64 -7.93
CA ALA A 81 -16.45 22.00 -6.65
C ALA A 81 -17.00 23.00 -5.63
N TRP A 82 -17.85 22.51 -4.71
CA TRP A 82 -18.33 23.29 -3.58
C TRP A 82 -17.21 23.86 -2.70
N ALA A 83 -16.12 23.08 -2.54
CA ALA A 83 -14.92 23.47 -1.79
C ALA A 83 -13.68 23.31 -2.70
N PRO A 84 -13.37 24.29 -3.57
CA PRO A 84 -12.31 24.16 -4.58
C PRO A 84 -10.93 23.86 -4.00
N ALA A 85 -10.56 24.53 -2.89
CA ALA A 85 -9.25 24.35 -2.25
C ALA A 85 -9.08 22.92 -1.70
N GLU A 86 -10.12 22.36 -1.10
CA GLU A 86 -10.11 20.97 -0.62
C GLU A 86 -10.05 19.98 -1.78
N ALA A 87 -10.86 20.18 -2.81
CA ALA A 87 -10.86 19.34 -4.00
C ALA A 87 -9.48 19.34 -4.68
N PHE A 88 -8.83 20.50 -4.80
CA PHE A 88 -7.49 20.62 -5.34
C PHE A 88 -6.44 19.92 -4.46
N SER A 89 -6.54 20.05 -3.13
CA SER A 89 -5.66 19.33 -2.19
C SER A 89 -5.78 17.80 -2.34
N LYS A 90 -6.99 17.27 -2.54
CA LYS A 90 -7.22 15.84 -2.81
C LYS A 90 -6.65 15.42 -4.16
N CYS A 91 -6.74 16.27 -5.19
CA CYS A 91 -6.11 16.03 -6.49
C CYS A 91 -4.57 15.91 -6.36
N ILE A 92 -3.93 16.81 -5.59
CA ILE A 92 -2.48 16.74 -5.32
C ILE A 92 -2.14 15.41 -4.61
N THR A 93 -2.97 14.96 -3.68
CA THR A 93 -2.78 13.67 -3.00
C THR A 93 -2.84 12.50 -3.99
N LEU A 94 -3.84 12.49 -4.88
CA LEU A 94 -3.95 11.47 -5.93
C LEU A 94 -2.76 11.48 -6.88
N LEU A 95 -2.30 12.66 -7.28
CA LEU A 95 -1.10 12.82 -8.11
C LEU A 95 0.15 12.27 -7.42
N ASN A 96 0.31 12.55 -6.12
CA ASN A 96 1.42 12.03 -5.33
C ASN A 96 1.40 10.49 -5.29
N ILE A 97 0.24 9.88 -5.01
CA ILE A 97 0.08 8.42 -5.02
C ILE A 97 0.40 7.84 -6.41
N PHE A 98 -0.09 8.49 -7.47
CA PHE A 98 0.20 8.07 -8.84
C PHE A 98 1.70 8.08 -9.14
N ILE A 99 2.41 9.14 -8.76
CA ILE A 99 3.86 9.25 -8.93
C ILE A 99 4.57 8.14 -8.15
N CYS A 100 4.20 7.91 -6.89
CA CYS A 100 4.77 6.84 -6.07
C CYS A 100 4.57 5.45 -6.72
N CYS A 101 3.35 5.15 -7.19
CA CYS A 101 3.07 3.90 -7.89
C CYS A 101 3.87 3.77 -9.19
N ALA A 102 3.99 4.84 -9.96
CA ALA A 102 4.77 4.86 -11.20
C ALA A 102 6.27 4.62 -10.94
N MET A 103 6.82 5.11 -9.81
CA MET A 103 8.20 4.85 -9.40
C MET A 103 8.43 3.41 -8.92
N MET A 104 7.44 2.77 -8.28
CA MET A 104 7.53 1.39 -7.83
C MET A 104 7.24 0.38 -8.96
N TYR A 105 6.48 0.77 -9.96
CA TYR A 105 6.06 -0.09 -11.06
C TYR A 105 7.21 -0.83 -11.77
N PRO A 106 8.37 -0.20 -12.10
CA PRO A 106 9.48 -0.88 -12.78
C PRO A 106 10.01 -2.11 -12.04
N TYR A 107 9.91 -2.15 -10.71
CA TYR A 107 10.29 -3.31 -9.92
C TYR A 107 9.24 -4.43 -10.06
N TYR A 108 7.98 -4.11 -9.79
CA TYR A 108 6.91 -5.12 -9.78
C TYR A 108 6.57 -5.64 -11.18
N ALA A 109 6.74 -4.84 -12.22
CA ALA A 109 6.56 -5.26 -13.60
C ALA A 109 7.64 -6.26 -14.10
N GLN A 110 8.72 -6.45 -13.35
CA GLN A 110 9.76 -7.44 -13.64
C GLN A 110 9.58 -8.75 -12.86
N GLN A 111 8.60 -8.82 -11.97
CA GLN A 111 8.30 -10.04 -11.23
C GLN A 111 7.47 -10.99 -12.10
N ASP A 112 7.79 -12.28 -12.05
CA ASP A 112 7.06 -13.31 -12.81
C ASP A 112 5.69 -13.63 -12.20
N SER A 113 5.44 -13.19 -10.96
CA SER A 113 4.19 -13.41 -10.25
C SER A 113 3.77 -12.20 -9.42
N ALA A 114 2.47 -12.11 -9.14
CA ALA A 114 1.90 -11.11 -8.23
C ALA A 114 2.10 -11.46 -6.73
N GLU A 115 2.65 -12.64 -6.43
CA GLU A 115 2.76 -13.17 -5.07
C GLU A 115 3.49 -12.24 -4.09
N PRO A 116 4.62 -11.59 -4.44
CA PRO A 116 5.27 -10.63 -3.53
C PRO A 116 4.35 -9.46 -3.16
N LEU A 117 3.57 -8.95 -4.12
CA LEU A 117 2.64 -7.84 -3.88
C LEU A 117 1.44 -8.27 -3.04
N LEU A 118 0.86 -9.44 -3.31
CA LEU A 118 -0.22 -10.02 -2.50
C LEU A 118 0.24 -10.25 -1.06
N SER A 119 1.47 -10.73 -0.88
CA SER A 119 2.10 -10.90 0.43
C SER A 119 2.18 -9.58 1.20
N ILE A 120 2.55 -8.48 0.54
CA ILE A 120 2.63 -7.15 1.16
C ILE A 120 1.25 -6.71 1.66
N PHE A 121 0.21 -6.82 0.84
CA PHE A 121 -1.15 -6.44 1.26
C PHE A 121 -1.67 -7.31 2.40
N MET A 122 -1.38 -8.60 2.39
CA MET A 122 -1.75 -9.50 3.48
C MET A 122 -1.08 -9.09 4.80
N TRP A 123 0.25 -8.88 4.79
CA TRP A 123 0.98 -8.46 5.98
C TRP A 123 0.60 -7.06 6.44
N ALA A 124 0.35 -6.13 5.51
CA ALA A 124 -0.15 -4.81 5.85
C ALA A 124 -1.50 -4.88 6.57
N GLY A 125 -2.42 -5.74 6.12
CA GLY A 125 -3.70 -5.97 6.78
C GLY A 125 -3.54 -6.51 8.21
N TYR A 126 -2.64 -7.47 8.43
CA TYR A 126 -2.34 -7.98 9.76
C TYR A 126 -1.74 -6.92 10.68
N LEU A 127 -0.77 -6.14 10.21
CA LEU A 127 -0.15 -5.07 11.00
C LEU A 127 -1.15 -3.99 11.37
N VAL A 128 -2.01 -3.60 10.43
CA VAL A 128 -3.08 -2.62 10.67
C VAL A 128 -4.12 -3.18 11.66
N ALA A 129 -4.50 -4.45 11.54
CA ALA A 129 -5.42 -5.09 12.49
C ALA A 129 -4.83 -5.13 13.90
N LEU A 130 -3.56 -5.53 14.04
CA LEU A 130 -2.84 -5.56 15.33
C LEU A 130 -2.75 -4.16 15.95
N TYR A 131 -2.40 -3.16 15.14
CA TYR A 131 -2.38 -1.77 15.59
C TYR A 131 -3.75 -1.30 16.08
N SER A 132 -4.82 -1.66 15.34
CA SER A 132 -6.19 -1.32 15.70
C SER A 132 -6.62 -1.95 17.02
N ILE A 133 -6.27 -3.21 17.25
CA ILE A 133 -6.52 -3.92 18.51
C ILE A 133 -5.76 -3.26 19.66
N GLN A 134 -4.51 -2.89 19.44
CA GLN A 134 -3.69 -2.22 20.44
C GLN A 134 -4.25 -0.85 20.84
N LYS A 135 -4.75 -0.07 19.88
CA LYS A 135 -5.23 1.31 20.11
C LYS A 135 -6.63 1.37 20.69
N ILE A 136 -7.53 0.54 20.23
CA ILE A 136 -8.97 0.59 20.57
C ILE A 136 -9.31 -0.42 21.65
N GLY A 137 -8.59 -1.54 21.70
CA GLY A 137 -8.92 -2.70 22.52
C GLY A 137 -9.88 -3.66 21.80
N LEU A 138 -9.67 -4.96 22.03
CA LEU A 138 -10.46 -6.00 21.40
C LEU A 138 -11.93 -5.96 21.81
N THR A 139 -12.21 -5.67 23.08
CA THR A 139 -13.57 -5.57 23.64
C THR A 139 -14.37 -4.46 22.96
N ALA A 140 -13.79 -3.27 22.81
CA ALA A 140 -14.46 -2.15 22.14
C ALA A 140 -14.72 -2.42 20.65
N ILE A 141 -13.83 -3.14 19.96
CA ILE A 141 -14.03 -3.57 18.58
C ILE A 141 -15.21 -4.55 18.49
N LEU A 142 -15.29 -5.53 19.39
CA LEU A 142 -16.38 -6.50 19.43
C LEU A 142 -17.73 -5.84 19.74
N GLU A 143 -17.76 -4.94 20.73
CA GLU A 143 -18.95 -4.18 21.08
C GLU A 143 -19.45 -3.30 19.92
N ALA A 144 -18.55 -2.60 19.25
CA ALA A 144 -18.88 -1.81 18.06
C ALA A 144 -19.44 -2.67 16.92
N THR A 145 -18.94 -3.89 16.76
CA THR A 145 -19.41 -4.83 15.73
C THR A 145 -20.82 -5.36 16.07
N ILE A 146 -21.09 -5.64 17.34
CA ILE A 146 -22.37 -6.20 17.81
C ILE A 146 -23.45 -5.11 17.86
N SER A 147 -23.13 -3.90 18.33
CA SER A 147 -24.11 -2.84 18.58
C SER A 147 -24.54 -2.11 17.30
N ALA A 148 -23.84 -2.28 16.18
CA ALA A 148 -24.08 -1.62 14.89
C ALA A 148 -24.21 -0.07 14.95
N ARG A 149 -24.16 0.52 16.14
CA ARG A 149 -24.35 1.95 16.43
C ARG A 149 -23.05 2.70 16.71
N ALA A 150 -22.02 2.01 17.16
CA ALA A 150 -20.74 2.62 17.49
C ALA A 150 -19.87 2.68 16.23
N ARG A 151 -19.65 3.88 15.68
CA ARG A 151 -18.60 4.08 14.67
C ARG A 151 -17.27 4.12 15.39
N MET A 152 -16.33 3.25 14.97
CA MET A 152 -14.94 3.35 15.40
C MET A 152 -14.33 4.58 14.75
N TYR A 153 -13.94 5.55 15.56
CA TYR A 153 -13.18 6.70 15.11
C TYR A 153 -11.70 6.45 15.38
N PHE A 154 -10.91 6.40 14.34
CA PHE A 154 -9.47 6.51 14.42
C PHE A 154 -9.10 8.00 14.29
N GLU A 155 -8.21 8.48 15.13
CA GLU A 155 -7.79 9.89 15.17
C GLU A 155 -7.41 10.43 13.79
N TYR A 156 -6.94 9.56 12.90
CA TYR A 156 -6.34 9.93 11.63
C TYR A 156 -6.90 9.21 10.41
N ASN A 157 -7.79 8.23 10.57
CA ASN A 157 -8.27 7.46 9.42
C ASN A 157 -9.72 7.00 9.55
N ASN A 158 -10.35 6.83 8.38
CA ASN A 158 -11.70 6.30 8.31
C ASN A 158 -11.68 4.79 8.58
N ALA A 159 -12.51 4.33 9.52
CA ALA A 159 -12.67 2.91 9.86
C ALA A 159 -12.95 2.03 8.63
N ASN A 160 -13.69 2.56 7.63
CA ASN A 160 -13.96 1.83 6.39
C ASN A 160 -12.68 1.54 5.59
N THR A 161 -11.73 2.47 5.56
CA THR A 161 -10.45 2.29 4.85
C THR A 161 -9.62 1.19 5.50
N LEU A 162 -9.56 1.16 6.83
CA LEU A 162 -8.87 0.11 7.59
C LEU A 162 -9.57 -1.24 7.41
N GLY A 163 -10.90 -1.27 7.50
CA GLY A 163 -11.71 -2.46 7.26
C GLY A 163 -11.51 -3.03 5.86
N MET A 164 -11.38 -2.18 4.84
CA MET A 164 -11.14 -2.62 3.47
C MET A 164 -9.78 -3.31 3.30
N LEU A 165 -8.72 -2.81 3.95
CA LEU A 165 -7.41 -3.46 3.92
C LEU A 165 -7.44 -4.80 4.66
N CYS A 166 -8.10 -4.88 5.81
CA CYS A 166 -8.26 -6.13 6.55
C CYS A 166 -9.07 -7.16 5.74
N ALA A 167 -10.16 -6.74 5.11
CA ALA A 167 -10.96 -7.60 4.23
C ALA A 167 -10.14 -8.12 3.04
N LEU A 168 -9.34 -7.25 2.41
CA LEU A 168 -8.43 -7.66 1.33
C LEU A 168 -7.43 -8.71 1.81
N ALA A 169 -6.84 -8.53 3.00
CA ALA A 169 -5.91 -9.50 3.58
C ALA A 169 -6.58 -10.86 3.82
N ILE A 170 -7.83 -10.87 4.32
CA ILE A 170 -8.61 -12.10 4.51
C ILE A 170 -8.90 -12.79 3.17
N VAL A 171 -9.28 -12.04 2.15
CA VAL A 171 -9.54 -12.59 0.79
C VAL A 171 -8.28 -13.21 0.21
N ILE A 172 -7.13 -12.53 0.31
CA ILE A 172 -5.85 -13.06 -0.16
C ILE A 172 -5.49 -14.35 0.60
N GLN A 173 -5.70 -14.37 1.91
CA GLN A 173 -5.42 -15.54 2.72
C GLN A 173 -6.37 -16.70 2.38
N ALA A 174 -7.67 -16.44 2.20
CA ALA A 174 -8.64 -17.44 1.77
C ALA A 174 -8.31 -18.00 0.39
N TYR A 175 -7.90 -17.15 -0.56
CA TYR A 175 -7.42 -17.58 -1.87
C TYR A 175 -6.23 -18.53 -1.77
N ARG A 176 -5.24 -18.22 -0.92
CA ARG A 176 -4.08 -19.08 -0.68
C ARG A 176 -4.46 -20.42 -0.08
N TRP A 177 -5.44 -20.44 0.81
CA TRP A 177 -5.94 -21.70 1.41
C TRP A 177 -6.70 -22.56 0.42
N LEU A 178 -7.50 -21.96 -0.45
CA LEU A 178 -8.31 -22.70 -1.42
C LEU A 178 -7.49 -23.24 -2.59
N PHE A 179 -6.50 -22.50 -3.06
CA PHE A 179 -5.76 -22.81 -4.28
C PHE A 179 -4.28 -23.14 -4.02
N GLY A 180 -3.78 -22.92 -2.83
CA GLY A 180 -2.43 -23.27 -2.40
C GLY A 180 -2.38 -24.55 -1.57
N ARG A 181 -1.19 -25.10 -1.36
CA ARG A 181 -1.00 -26.16 -0.37
C ARG A 181 -1.20 -25.58 1.03
N PHE A 182 -2.21 -26.09 1.75
CA PHE A 182 -2.45 -25.72 3.13
C PHE A 182 -1.21 -26.06 3.96
N SER A 183 -0.51 -25.06 4.42
CA SER A 183 0.64 -25.19 5.33
C SER A 183 0.52 -24.11 6.41
N LEU A 184 0.64 -24.53 7.67
CA LEU A 184 0.70 -23.59 8.80
C LEU A 184 1.88 -22.62 8.65
N SER A 185 2.97 -23.06 7.99
CA SER A 185 4.11 -22.23 7.61
C SER A 185 3.75 -21.17 6.56
N ALA A 186 2.72 -21.39 5.73
CA ALA A 186 2.24 -20.36 4.80
C ALA A 186 1.55 -19.20 5.52
N LEU A 187 1.06 -19.42 6.73
CA LEU A 187 0.51 -18.36 7.59
C LEU A 187 1.63 -17.46 8.14
N LEU A 188 2.79 -18.06 8.38
CA LEU A 188 3.95 -17.39 8.98
C LEU A 188 5.08 -17.14 7.95
N SER A 189 4.93 -17.60 6.71
CA SER A 189 5.97 -17.44 5.70
C SER A 189 6.12 -15.97 5.30
N VAL A 190 7.08 -15.34 5.92
CA VAL A 190 7.83 -14.30 5.22
C VAL A 190 8.26 -14.92 3.89
N PRO A 191 7.96 -14.32 2.73
CA PRO A 191 8.38 -14.90 1.47
C PRO A 191 9.87 -15.19 1.55
N ALA A 192 10.23 -16.46 1.37
CA ALA A 192 11.62 -16.86 1.20
C ALA A 192 12.03 -16.31 -0.17
N LEU A 193 12.48 -15.05 -0.18
CA LEU A 193 13.10 -14.38 -1.30
C LEU A 193 14.55 -14.81 -1.44
#